data_8aa3744dfb1a17746bc682f98104c7b4
#
_entry.id   8aa3744dfb1a17746bc682f98104c7b4
#
_cell.length_a   1.000
_cell.length_b   1.000
_cell.length_c   1.000
_cell.angle_alpha   90.00
_cell.angle_beta   90.00
_cell.angle_gamma   90.00
#
_symmetry.space_group_name_H-M   'P 1'
#
loop_
_entity.id
_entity.type
_entity.pdbx_description
1 polymer ?
#
loop_
_entity_poly.entity_id
_entity_poly.type
_entity_poly.pdbx_seq_one_letter_code
_entity_poly.pdbx_strand_id
1 'polypeptide(L)'
;MRKFLKFLVPLVLGAAIAASIVWYLFVYDRDFTRDSLLSQARYQDMYGNSRLSAWFYDAAYSFSGHDQNVAIELANQYKHDGNYTKAEATLTNAIRNAPTPELYTALCKAFVEQDKLMDAVWLLENINDSTIKETLEAQRPEAPVPDAAPGYYSEYMDLHMSSEGSKYIFFSTDGEYPSISDGHYNGSIPLDAGLTQLRTIAVSESGLVSPIAAMEYTITGIIEEVTFHDPVMEKAIREAIHAGETRKLYTNELWQITEFTTPDGVTTYADLSALPELTKLTISNQEIDSLSHLSSLTKLEALDLTGSRFPTEEMAVLAALPSLSSLNMTDCGLSTIDALEGADSITHLDLSHNSLRKLDVLSGMTNLTELNLSDNAVTNLDALSGLEHLSMLTVNHNLVSSLSPLSSCIRLKHLEADHNKLTNLKGVPNLVLLEHLSVDYNDLTDAAMLAGNTELKNLSIASNAIDDIMALHTLHNLEVFDFSGNLEITSLPNWPEGMPLKTIDGSYNSLENIDALKSMDSLTHIYMDYNKMTNIDALADCYCLVQVNVYGNDIPDVKLLREKDIIVNYDPTVKTTEETEG
;
A
#
# COMPACT_ATOMS: atom_id res chain seq x y z
N MET A 1 14.54 -19.44 -70.14
CA MET A 1 13.27 -20.05 -69.74
C MET A 1 13.37 -21.57 -69.48
N ARG A 2 13.91 -22.41 -70.38
CA ARG A 2 14.00 -23.88 -70.16
C ARG A 2 14.89 -24.34 -68.99
N LYS A 3 15.94 -23.62 -68.60
CA LYS A 3 16.78 -23.97 -67.42
C LYS A 3 16.12 -23.58 -66.07
N PHE A 4 15.28 -22.55 -66.05
CA PHE A 4 14.57 -22.11 -64.87
C PHE A 4 13.42 -23.07 -64.53
N LEU A 5 12.72 -23.61 -65.57
CA LEU A 5 11.68 -24.59 -65.36
C LEU A 5 12.19 -25.94 -64.82
N LYS A 6 13.43 -26.34 -65.18
CA LYS A 6 14.05 -27.58 -64.68
C LYS A 6 14.39 -27.55 -63.18
N PHE A 7 14.56 -26.37 -62.59
CA PHE A 7 14.77 -26.20 -61.15
C PHE A 7 13.47 -25.95 -60.40
N LEU A 8 12.53 -25.22 -61.00
CA LEU A 8 11.27 -24.84 -60.35
C LEU A 8 10.31 -26.03 -60.20
N VAL A 9 10.24 -26.91 -61.18
CA VAL A 9 9.33 -28.07 -61.16
C VAL A 9 9.65 -29.05 -60.02
N PRO A 10 10.91 -29.49 -59.79
CA PRO A 10 11.21 -30.37 -58.66
C PRO A 10 11.07 -29.67 -57.32
N LEU A 11 11.29 -28.33 -57.23
CA LEU A 11 11.09 -27.57 -56.00
C LEU A 11 9.60 -27.47 -55.64
N VAL A 12 8.74 -27.20 -56.62
CA VAL A 12 7.28 -27.15 -56.42
C VAL A 12 6.71 -28.55 -56.14
N LEU A 13 7.23 -29.59 -56.80
CA LEU A 13 6.82 -30.97 -56.53
C LEU A 13 7.27 -31.43 -55.13
N GLY A 14 8.50 -31.06 -54.73
CA GLY A 14 9.01 -31.31 -53.37
C GLY A 14 8.19 -30.60 -52.28
N ALA A 15 7.82 -29.34 -52.53
CA ALA A 15 6.97 -28.57 -51.62
C ALA A 15 5.55 -29.15 -51.54
N ALA A 16 4.99 -29.62 -52.69
CA ALA A 16 3.66 -30.26 -52.73
C ALA A 16 3.66 -31.63 -52.03
N ILE A 17 4.73 -32.41 -52.19
CA ILE A 17 4.89 -33.69 -51.48
C ILE A 17 5.06 -33.44 -49.97
N ALA A 18 5.88 -32.48 -49.58
CA ALA A 18 6.05 -32.11 -48.18
C ALA A 18 4.73 -31.61 -47.59
N ALA A 19 3.98 -30.75 -48.30
CA ALA A 19 2.64 -30.31 -47.90
C ALA A 19 1.64 -31.47 -47.81
N SER A 20 1.71 -32.45 -48.71
CA SER A 20 0.83 -33.64 -48.66
C SER A 20 1.20 -34.56 -47.50
N ILE A 21 2.48 -34.73 -47.18
CA ILE A 21 2.93 -35.51 -46.01
C ILE A 21 2.52 -34.77 -44.71
N VAL A 22 2.72 -33.48 -44.66
CA VAL A 22 2.25 -32.64 -43.53
C VAL A 22 0.74 -32.74 -43.40
N TRP A 23 -0.02 -32.59 -44.52
CA TRP A 23 -1.47 -32.72 -44.51
C TRP A 23 -1.93 -34.11 -44.08
N TYR A 24 -1.26 -35.19 -44.54
CA TYR A 24 -1.56 -36.57 -44.15
C TYR A 24 -1.30 -36.78 -42.63
N LEU A 25 -0.17 -36.38 -42.11
CA LEU A 25 0.15 -36.48 -40.67
C LEU A 25 -0.82 -35.69 -39.83
N PHE A 26 -1.17 -34.45 -40.23
CA PHE A 26 -2.07 -33.58 -39.47
C PHE A 26 -3.55 -33.94 -39.56
N VAL A 27 -3.99 -34.60 -40.65
CA VAL A 27 -5.42 -34.90 -40.85
C VAL A 27 -5.75 -36.37 -40.60
N TYR A 28 -4.86 -37.30 -40.95
CA TYR A 28 -5.10 -38.75 -40.84
C TYR A 28 -4.43 -39.40 -39.63
N ASP A 29 -3.28 -38.95 -39.19
CA ASP A 29 -2.57 -39.53 -38.03
C ASP A 29 -2.43 -38.51 -36.92
N ARG A 30 -3.55 -38.16 -36.32
CA ARG A 30 -3.62 -37.19 -35.23
C ARG A 30 -2.86 -37.65 -33.98
N ASP A 31 -2.89 -38.94 -33.69
CA ASP A 31 -2.21 -39.50 -32.52
C ASP A 31 -0.69 -39.40 -32.64
N PHE A 32 -0.14 -39.76 -33.81
CA PHE A 32 1.31 -39.61 -34.06
C PHE A 32 1.75 -38.15 -33.98
N THR A 33 0.95 -37.23 -34.51
CA THR A 33 1.24 -35.79 -34.46
C THR A 33 1.20 -35.27 -33.02
N ARG A 34 0.16 -35.64 -32.24
CA ARG A 34 0.04 -35.32 -30.82
C ARG A 34 1.25 -35.84 -30.06
N ASP A 35 1.62 -37.09 -30.16
CA ASP A 35 2.70 -37.74 -29.43
C ASP A 35 4.07 -37.13 -29.77
N SER A 36 4.26 -36.77 -31.04
CA SER A 36 5.46 -36.04 -31.48
C SER A 36 5.57 -34.64 -30.85
N LEU A 37 4.45 -33.89 -30.80
CA LEU A 37 4.40 -32.58 -30.18
C LEU A 37 4.62 -32.69 -28.67
N LEU A 38 4.03 -33.66 -27.99
CA LEU A 38 4.25 -33.93 -26.56
C LEU A 38 5.71 -34.28 -26.26
N SER A 39 6.33 -35.10 -27.15
CA SER A 39 7.75 -35.43 -27.02
C SER A 39 8.64 -34.18 -27.12
N GLN A 40 8.32 -33.28 -28.06
CA GLN A 40 9.03 -31.99 -28.19
C GLN A 40 8.76 -31.06 -27.02
N ALA A 41 7.53 -31.01 -26.51
CA ALA A 41 7.19 -30.23 -25.34
C ALA A 41 8.04 -30.63 -24.12
N ARG A 42 8.06 -31.93 -23.79
CA ARG A 42 8.85 -32.47 -22.68
C ARG A 42 10.36 -32.28 -22.88
N TYR A 43 10.84 -32.39 -24.14
CA TYR A 43 12.24 -32.09 -24.46
C TYR A 43 12.58 -30.63 -24.17
N GLN A 44 11.75 -29.68 -24.60
CA GLN A 44 11.98 -28.24 -24.35
C GLN A 44 11.90 -27.89 -22.87
N ASP A 45 10.98 -28.54 -22.15
CA ASP A 45 10.86 -28.37 -20.69
C ASP A 45 12.14 -28.80 -19.95
N MET A 46 12.67 -29.98 -20.31
CA MET A 46 13.91 -30.51 -19.73
C MET A 46 15.13 -29.59 -19.96
N TYR A 47 15.13 -28.79 -21.02
CA TYR A 47 16.19 -27.80 -21.30
C TYR A 47 15.84 -26.36 -20.82
N GLY A 48 14.77 -26.18 -20.03
CA GLY A 48 14.39 -24.89 -19.45
C GLY A 48 13.78 -23.89 -20.45
N ASN A 49 13.35 -24.36 -21.64
CA ASN A 49 12.73 -23.52 -22.66
C ASN A 49 11.21 -23.46 -22.47
N SER A 50 10.73 -22.99 -21.32
CA SER A 50 9.33 -23.05 -20.88
C SER A 50 8.34 -22.48 -21.91
N ARG A 51 8.65 -21.36 -22.58
CA ARG A 51 7.75 -20.77 -23.61
C ARG A 51 7.56 -21.67 -24.81
N LEU A 52 8.63 -22.34 -25.26
CA LEU A 52 8.56 -23.30 -26.35
C LEU A 52 7.85 -24.57 -25.92
N SER A 53 8.11 -25.05 -24.72
CA SER A 53 7.40 -26.19 -24.12
C SER A 53 5.90 -25.91 -24.08
N ALA A 54 5.45 -24.78 -23.53
CA ALA A 54 4.04 -24.39 -23.50
C ALA A 54 3.42 -24.30 -24.88
N TRP A 55 4.14 -23.78 -25.88
CA TRP A 55 3.66 -23.74 -27.28
C TRP A 55 3.44 -25.13 -27.87
N PHE A 56 4.36 -26.08 -27.64
CA PHE A 56 4.23 -27.46 -28.10
C PHE A 56 3.10 -28.21 -27.39
N TYR A 57 2.89 -27.97 -26.08
CA TYR A 57 1.75 -28.52 -25.33
C TYR A 57 0.42 -27.97 -25.86
N ASP A 58 0.33 -26.67 -26.14
CA ASP A 58 -0.88 -26.02 -26.67
C ASP A 58 -1.22 -26.57 -28.06
N ALA A 59 -0.21 -26.74 -28.93
CA ALA A 59 -0.37 -27.41 -30.22
C ALA A 59 -0.85 -28.86 -30.05
N ALA A 60 -0.22 -29.64 -29.15
CA ALA A 60 -0.62 -31.02 -28.88
C ALA A 60 -2.06 -31.11 -28.39
N TYR A 61 -2.49 -30.20 -27.50
CA TYR A 61 -3.85 -30.11 -27.00
C TYR A 61 -4.86 -29.86 -28.12
N SER A 62 -4.54 -28.95 -29.02
CA SER A 62 -5.38 -28.66 -30.18
C SER A 62 -5.52 -29.89 -31.13
N PHE A 63 -4.47 -30.71 -31.28
CA PHE A 63 -4.49 -31.93 -32.10
C PHE A 63 -5.07 -33.15 -31.41
N SER A 64 -5.05 -33.18 -30.08
CA SER A 64 -5.57 -34.30 -29.28
C SER A 64 -7.10 -34.44 -29.28
N GLY A 65 -7.82 -33.47 -29.85
CA GLY A 65 -9.28 -33.40 -29.69
C GLY A 65 -9.69 -33.03 -28.26
N HIS A 66 -8.83 -32.30 -27.57
CA HIS A 66 -9.01 -31.85 -26.19
C HIS A 66 -8.88 -32.97 -25.14
N ASP A 67 -7.92 -33.89 -25.37
CA ASP A 67 -7.61 -34.96 -24.42
C ASP A 67 -7.28 -34.41 -23.03
N GLN A 68 -7.87 -35.02 -21.99
CA GLN A 68 -7.74 -34.56 -20.61
C GLN A 68 -6.28 -34.57 -20.10
N ASN A 69 -5.50 -35.59 -20.46
CA ASN A 69 -4.13 -35.70 -19.96
C ASN A 69 -3.24 -34.62 -20.56
N VAL A 70 -3.45 -34.30 -21.84
CA VAL A 70 -2.75 -33.21 -22.53
C VAL A 70 -3.16 -31.85 -21.94
N ALA A 71 -4.44 -31.67 -21.58
CA ALA A 71 -4.92 -30.47 -20.91
C ALA A 71 -4.24 -30.25 -19.55
N ILE A 72 -4.10 -31.33 -18.77
CA ILE A 72 -3.45 -31.29 -17.45
C ILE A 72 -1.96 -31.00 -17.62
N GLU A 73 -1.26 -31.65 -18.57
CA GLU A 73 0.16 -31.37 -18.82
C GLU A 73 0.38 -29.90 -19.26
N LEU A 74 -0.46 -29.38 -20.16
CA LEU A 74 -0.42 -27.98 -20.61
C LEU A 74 -0.67 -27.00 -19.44
N ALA A 75 -1.66 -27.28 -18.60
CA ALA A 75 -1.95 -26.45 -17.44
C ALA A 75 -0.79 -26.48 -16.43
N ASN A 76 -0.16 -27.62 -16.20
CA ASN A 76 1.02 -27.72 -15.34
C ASN A 76 2.19 -26.91 -15.90
N GLN A 77 2.38 -26.91 -17.23
CA GLN A 77 3.40 -26.07 -17.85
C GLN A 77 3.11 -24.57 -17.65
N TYR A 78 1.86 -24.14 -17.82
CA TYR A 78 1.48 -22.76 -17.55
C TYR A 78 1.67 -22.36 -16.07
N LYS A 79 1.40 -23.27 -15.12
CA LYS A 79 1.69 -23.05 -13.69
C LYS A 79 3.19 -22.90 -13.41
N HIS A 80 4.00 -23.76 -14.03
CA HIS A 80 5.46 -23.68 -13.92
C HIS A 80 6.00 -22.33 -14.41
N ASP A 81 5.36 -21.75 -15.44
CA ASP A 81 5.68 -20.43 -15.98
C ASP A 81 5.05 -19.27 -15.17
N GLY A 82 4.38 -19.55 -14.06
CA GLY A 82 3.67 -18.57 -13.24
C GLY A 82 2.37 -18.04 -13.87
N ASN A 83 1.92 -18.62 -14.99
CA ASN A 83 0.73 -18.16 -15.71
C ASN A 83 -0.52 -18.96 -15.30
N TYR A 84 -0.92 -18.80 -14.07
CA TYR A 84 -2.08 -19.51 -13.50
C TYR A 84 -3.39 -19.20 -14.23
N THR A 85 -3.58 -17.98 -14.72
CA THR A 85 -4.79 -17.60 -15.48
C THR A 85 -4.98 -18.46 -16.72
N LYS A 86 -3.91 -18.77 -17.45
CA LYS A 86 -3.99 -19.67 -18.61
C LYS A 86 -4.20 -21.11 -18.19
N ALA A 87 -3.58 -21.56 -17.10
CA ALA A 87 -3.80 -22.90 -16.57
C ALA A 87 -5.28 -23.11 -16.20
N GLU A 88 -5.88 -22.20 -15.47
CA GLU A 88 -7.32 -22.22 -15.13
C GLU A 88 -8.21 -22.24 -16.37
N ALA A 89 -7.94 -21.35 -17.33
CA ALA A 89 -8.72 -21.30 -18.58
C ALA A 89 -8.64 -22.61 -19.37
N THR A 90 -7.45 -23.23 -19.45
CA THR A 90 -7.24 -24.51 -20.14
C THR A 90 -8.05 -25.63 -19.49
N LEU A 91 -7.94 -25.75 -18.14
CA LEU A 91 -8.67 -26.79 -17.40
C LEU A 91 -10.18 -26.56 -17.41
N THR A 92 -10.63 -25.31 -17.26
CA THR A 92 -12.05 -24.97 -17.36
C THR A 92 -12.64 -25.30 -18.73
N ASN A 93 -11.90 -25.02 -19.81
CA ASN A 93 -12.34 -25.38 -21.17
C ASN A 93 -12.36 -26.89 -21.38
N ALA A 94 -11.39 -27.62 -20.85
CA ALA A 94 -11.38 -29.09 -20.92
C ALA A 94 -12.58 -29.68 -20.15
N ILE A 95 -12.91 -29.21 -18.98
CA ILE A 95 -14.08 -29.61 -18.18
C ILE A 95 -15.39 -29.34 -18.95
N ARG A 96 -15.52 -28.20 -19.62
CA ARG A 96 -16.72 -27.87 -20.42
C ARG A 96 -16.92 -28.85 -21.59
N ASN A 97 -15.83 -29.34 -22.19
CA ASN A 97 -15.88 -30.23 -23.34
C ASN A 97 -16.10 -31.71 -22.95
N ALA A 98 -15.35 -32.17 -21.94
CA ALA A 98 -15.40 -33.55 -21.46
C ALA A 98 -15.02 -33.57 -19.95
N PRO A 99 -15.98 -33.40 -19.05
CA PRO A 99 -15.69 -33.35 -17.60
C PRO A 99 -15.22 -34.73 -17.11
N THR A 100 -14.15 -34.73 -16.31
CA THR A 100 -13.62 -35.94 -15.65
C THR A 100 -13.11 -35.58 -14.24
N PRO A 101 -13.05 -36.55 -13.30
CA PRO A 101 -12.54 -36.32 -11.96
C PRO A 101 -11.12 -35.75 -11.94
N GLU A 102 -10.26 -36.19 -12.86
CA GLU A 102 -8.86 -35.76 -12.96
C GLU A 102 -8.74 -34.27 -13.33
N LEU A 103 -9.61 -33.79 -14.24
CA LEU A 103 -9.64 -32.37 -14.62
C LEU A 103 -10.12 -31.47 -13.47
N TYR A 104 -11.15 -31.90 -12.74
CA TYR A 104 -11.60 -31.16 -11.53
C TYR A 104 -10.52 -31.14 -10.46
N THR A 105 -9.84 -32.25 -10.23
CA THR A 105 -8.72 -32.34 -9.29
C THR A 105 -7.58 -31.41 -9.69
N ALA A 106 -7.23 -31.37 -10.98
CA ALA A 106 -6.18 -30.50 -11.48
C ALA A 106 -6.54 -29.00 -11.34
N LEU A 107 -7.81 -28.64 -11.60
CA LEU A 107 -8.28 -27.26 -11.45
C LEU A 107 -8.37 -26.85 -9.97
N CYS A 108 -8.87 -27.75 -9.10
CA CYS A 108 -8.90 -27.55 -7.67
C CYS A 108 -7.48 -27.30 -7.12
N LYS A 109 -6.50 -28.12 -7.53
CA LYS A 109 -5.09 -27.93 -7.16
C LYS A 109 -4.54 -26.58 -7.65
N ALA A 110 -4.92 -26.15 -8.86
CA ALA A 110 -4.49 -24.86 -9.38
C ALA A 110 -5.08 -23.68 -8.59
N PHE A 111 -6.28 -23.79 -8.06
CA PHE A 111 -6.86 -22.81 -7.14
C PHE A 111 -6.15 -22.80 -5.80
N VAL A 112 -5.90 -23.97 -5.21
CA VAL A 112 -5.15 -24.08 -3.95
C VAL A 112 -3.77 -23.42 -4.06
N GLU A 113 -3.01 -23.70 -5.11
CA GLU A 113 -1.68 -23.11 -5.33
C GLU A 113 -1.67 -21.57 -5.49
N GLN A 114 -2.84 -20.95 -5.70
CA GLN A 114 -3.03 -19.51 -5.82
C GLN A 114 -3.72 -18.87 -4.60
N ASP A 115 -3.87 -19.61 -3.53
CA ASP A 115 -4.63 -19.15 -2.35
C ASP A 115 -6.11 -18.83 -2.64
N LYS A 116 -6.70 -19.56 -3.60
CA LYS A 116 -8.13 -19.47 -3.97
C LYS A 116 -8.91 -20.66 -3.38
N LEU A 117 -8.77 -20.87 -2.06
CA LEU A 117 -9.41 -22.02 -1.39
C LEU A 117 -10.92 -22.04 -1.57
N MET A 118 -11.58 -20.88 -1.53
CA MET A 118 -13.01 -20.76 -1.72
C MET A 118 -13.48 -21.12 -3.13
N ASP A 119 -12.70 -20.75 -4.15
CA ASP A 119 -13.01 -21.14 -5.54
C ASP A 119 -12.89 -22.66 -5.72
N ALA A 120 -11.93 -23.30 -5.03
CA ALA A 120 -11.80 -24.75 -5.00
C ALA A 120 -13.00 -25.44 -4.32
N VAL A 121 -13.48 -24.91 -3.18
CA VAL A 121 -14.70 -25.41 -2.52
C VAL A 121 -15.90 -25.26 -3.43
N TRP A 122 -16.12 -24.06 -3.97
CA TRP A 122 -17.24 -23.77 -4.86
C TRP A 122 -17.23 -24.69 -6.09
N LEU A 123 -16.07 -24.94 -6.68
CA LEU A 123 -15.88 -25.83 -7.82
C LEU A 123 -16.42 -27.24 -7.50
N LEU A 124 -16.01 -27.81 -6.37
CA LEU A 124 -16.37 -29.18 -5.98
C LEU A 124 -17.84 -29.32 -5.57
N GLU A 125 -18.42 -28.29 -4.96
CA GLU A 125 -19.83 -28.28 -4.55
C GLU A 125 -20.79 -28.14 -5.73
N ASN A 126 -20.38 -27.46 -6.82
CA ASN A 126 -21.23 -27.18 -7.97
C ASN A 126 -21.00 -28.12 -9.17
N ILE A 127 -20.52 -29.35 -8.93
CA ILE A 127 -20.41 -30.38 -9.98
C ILE A 127 -21.79 -30.89 -10.33
N ASN A 128 -22.17 -30.79 -11.63
CA ASN A 128 -23.48 -31.21 -12.11
C ASN A 128 -23.57 -32.73 -12.36
N ASP A 129 -22.47 -33.40 -12.69
CA ASP A 129 -22.41 -34.84 -12.94
C ASP A 129 -22.30 -35.59 -11.61
N SER A 130 -23.34 -36.38 -11.28
CA SER A 130 -23.42 -37.11 -10.02
C SER A 130 -22.31 -38.17 -9.86
N THR A 131 -21.90 -38.82 -10.95
CA THR A 131 -20.87 -39.86 -10.90
C THR A 131 -19.50 -39.26 -10.63
N ILE A 132 -19.19 -38.12 -11.25
CA ILE A 132 -17.95 -37.39 -11.03
C ILE A 132 -17.96 -36.85 -9.60
N LYS A 133 -19.08 -36.27 -9.17
CA LYS A 133 -19.24 -35.73 -7.81
C LYS A 133 -19.00 -36.80 -6.74
N GLU A 134 -19.67 -37.95 -6.84
CA GLU A 134 -19.48 -39.08 -5.92
C GLU A 134 -18.02 -39.58 -5.90
N THR A 135 -17.38 -39.64 -7.07
CA THR A 135 -15.98 -40.07 -7.19
C THR A 135 -15.04 -39.09 -6.46
N LEU A 136 -15.26 -37.81 -6.63
CA LEU A 136 -14.44 -36.78 -5.99
C LEU A 136 -14.75 -36.65 -4.50
N GLU A 137 -16.00 -36.77 -4.09
CA GLU A 137 -16.37 -36.77 -2.66
C GLU A 137 -15.72 -37.92 -1.90
N ALA A 138 -15.57 -39.08 -2.52
CA ALA A 138 -14.86 -40.22 -1.93
C ALA A 138 -13.32 -40.02 -1.82
N GLN A 139 -12.78 -39.02 -2.53
CA GLN A 139 -11.35 -38.69 -2.54
C GLN A 139 -11.03 -37.39 -1.80
N ARG A 140 -12.04 -36.58 -1.46
CA ARG A 140 -11.87 -35.35 -0.67
C ARG A 140 -11.43 -35.70 0.76
N PRO A 141 -10.62 -34.83 1.39
CA PRO A 141 -10.41 -34.96 2.84
C PRO A 141 -11.73 -34.64 3.55
N GLU A 142 -11.91 -35.24 4.73
CA GLU A 142 -13.02 -34.85 5.60
C GLU A 142 -12.85 -33.42 6.12
N ALA A 143 -13.99 -32.76 6.42
CA ALA A 143 -13.93 -31.46 7.08
C ALA A 143 -13.19 -31.58 8.42
N PRO A 144 -12.30 -30.62 8.76
CA PRO A 144 -11.56 -30.70 10.02
C PRO A 144 -12.48 -30.77 11.24
N VAL A 145 -12.22 -31.71 12.13
CA VAL A 145 -12.97 -31.94 13.36
C VAL A 145 -12.09 -31.58 14.56
N PRO A 146 -12.59 -30.74 15.48
CA PRO A 146 -11.90 -30.39 16.71
C PRO A 146 -12.00 -31.51 17.76
N ASP A 147 -11.03 -31.56 18.66
CA ASP A 147 -11.06 -32.45 19.84
C ASP A 147 -12.01 -31.96 20.94
N ALA A 148 -12.38 -30.67 20.93
CA ALA A 148 -13.38 -30.09 21.81
C ALA A 148 -14.55 -29.53 21.00
N ALA A 149 -15.79 -29.78 21.47
CA ALA A 149 -17.00 -29.31 20.82
C ALA A 149 -17.09 -27.76 20.83
N PRO A 150 -17.67 -27.12 19.80
CA PRO A 150 -17.96 -25.68 19.86
C PRO A 150 -18.85 -25.35 21.08
N GLY A 151 -18.61 -24.19 21.72
CA GLY A 151 -19.36 -23.78 22.89
C GLY A 151 -18.63 -22.84 23.83
N TYR A 152 -19.08 -22.83 25.11
CA TYR A 152 -18.56 -21.96 26.16
C TYR A 152 -17.60 -22.73 27.07
N TYR A 153 -16.45 -22.15 27.34
CA TYR A 153 -15.41 -22.71 28.20
C TYR A 153 -14.92 -21.64 29.19
N SER A 154 -14.61 -22.09 30.41
CA SER A 154 -14.13 -21.22 31.49
C SER A 154 -12.62 -21.14 31.60
N GLU A 155 -11.89 -21.92 30.79
CA GLU A 155 -10.42 -22.00 30.83
C GLU A 155 -9.87 -21.83 29.43
N TYR A 156 -8.69 -21.24 29.33
CA TYR A 156 -7.92 -21.20 28.08
C TYR A 156 -7.64 -22.63 27.61
N MET A 157 -7.71 -22.82 26.30
CA MET A 157 -7.49 -24.16 25.75
C MET A 157 -6.75 -24.08 24.42
N ASP A 158 -5.96 -25.11 24.17
CA ASP A 158 -5.38 -25.39 22.87
C ASP A 158 -6.28 -26.39 22.14
N LEU A 159 -6.85 -25.98 21.02
CA LEU A 159 -7.72 -26.82 20.22
C LEU A 159 -6.91 -27.65 19.23
N HIS A 160 -7.14 -28.97 19.23
CA HIS A 160 -6.49 -29.86 18.28
C HIS A 160 -7.47 -30.27 17.19
N MET A 161 -7.00 -30.21 15.94
CA MET A 161 -7.81 -30.52 14.77
C MET A 161 -7.36 -31.83 14.13
N SER A 162 -8.32 -32.58 13.62
CA SER A 162 -8.07 -33.77 12.80
C SER A 162 -8.92 -33.75 11.54
N SER A 163 -8.40 -34.30 10.45
CA SER A 163 -9.12 -34.50 9.19
C SER A 163 -8.55 -35.70 8.46
N GLU A 164 -9.39 -36.69 8.21
CA GLU A 164 -8.97 -37.89 7.46
C GLU A 164 -8.73 -37.53 5.98
N GLY A 165 -7.64 -38.05 5.43
CA GLY A 165 -7.24 -37.76 4.04
C GLY A 165 -6.58 -36.40 3.81
N SER A 166 -6.36 -35.58 4.86
CA SER A 166 -5.73 -34.29 4.73
C SER A 166 -4.20 -34.38 4.74
N LYS A 167 -3.57 -33.47 3.98
CA LYS A 167 -2.14 -33.16 4.07
C LYS A 167 -1.92 -31.90 4.88
N TYR A 168 -2.77 -30.89 4.68
CA TYR A 168 -2.73 -29.61 5.38
C TYR A 168 -4.13 -29.25 5.87
N ILE A 169 -4.19 -28.54 6.99
CA ILE A 169 -5.39 -27.87 7.48
C ILE A 169 -5.05 -26.38 7.57
N PHE A 170 -5.87 -25.55 6.99
CA PHE A 170 -5.81 -24.08 7.08
C PHE A 170 -6.96 -23.59 7.94
N PHE A 171 -6.74 -22.51 8.68
CA PHE A 171 -7.76 -21.99 9.58
C PHE A 171 -7.69 -20.45 9.68
N SER A 172 -8.80 -19.84 10.06
CA SER A 172 -8.89 -18.47 10.58
C SER A 172 -9.66 -18.47 11.90
N THR A 173 -9.37 -17.51 12.77
CA THR A 173 -10.00 -17.37 14.10
C THR A 173 -10.92 -16.17 14.23
N ASP A 174 -11.00 -15.34 13.19
CA ASP A 174 -11.74 -14.07 13.11
C ASP A 174 -13.09 -14.18 12.37
N GLY A 175 -13.42 -15.37 11.86
CA GLY A 175 -14.63 -15.62 11.08
C GLY A 175 -14.48 -15.35 9.59
N GLU A 176 -13.32 -14.90 9.12
CA GLU A 176 -13.00 -14.81 7.69
C GLU A 176 -12.71 -16.20 7.10
N TYR A 177 -12.64 -16.30 5.80
CA TYR A 177 -12.33 -17.57 5.15
C TYR A 177 -10.82 -17.86 5.23
N PRO A 178 -10.43 -19.12 5.58
CA PRO A 178 -9.02 -19.49 5.67
C PRO A 178 -8.26 -19.24 4.38
N SER A 179 -7.04 -18.75 4.52
CA SER A 179 -6.06 -18.49 3.46
C SER A 179 -4.79 -19.32 3.71
N ILE A 180 -4.06 -19.64 2.64
CA ILE A 180 -2.75 -20.29 2.75
C ILE A 180 -1.73 -19.34 3.39
N SER A 181 -1.90 -18.04 3.17
CA SER A 181 -1.03 -16.99 3.72
C SER A 181 -1.17 -16.82 5.24
N ASP A 182 -2.32 -17.17 5.81
CA ASP A 182 -2.55 -17.12 7.27
C ASP A 182 -1.82 -18.25 8.02
N GLY A 183 -1.18 -19.15 7.29
CA GLY A 183 -0.47 -20.29 7.82
C GLY A 183 -1.32 -21.56 7.90
N HIS A 184 -0.66 -22.66 8.10
CA HIS A 184 -1.31 -23.95 8.24
C HIS A 184 -1.24 -24.44 9.68
N TYR A 185 -2.23 -25.26 10.05
CA TYR A 185 -2.27 -25.91 11.36
C TYR A 185 -1.04 -26.80 11.59
N ASN A 186 -0.35 -26.58 12.69
CA ASN A 186 0.92 -27.23 13.04
C ASN A 186 0.90 -27.93 14.40
N GLY A 187 -0.29 -28.26 14.93
CA GLY A 187 -0.43 -29.05 16.17
C GLY A 187 -1.45 -28.54 17.15
N SER A 188 -1.65 -27.23 17.30
CA SER A 188 -2.74 -26.65 18.11
C SER A 188 -3.18 -25.28 17.61
N ILE A 189 -4.38 -24.87 17.97
CA ILE A 189 -4.91 -23.51 17.79
C ILE A 189 -5.22 -23.00 19.19
N PRO A 190 -4.46 -22.02 19.71
CA PRO A 190 -4.75 -21.43 21.01
C PRO A 190 -6.05 -20.66 20.94
N LEU A 191 -6.94 -20.88 21.90
CA LEU A 191 -8.18 -20.13 22.07
C LEU A 191 -8.03 -19.23 23.29
N ASP A 192 -7.90 -17.93 23.01
CA ASP A 192 -7.80 -16.88 24.01
C ASP A 192 -9.20 -16.49 24.55
N ALA A 193 -9.21 -15.65 25.58
CA ALA A 193 -10.45 -15.11 26.13
C ALA A 193 -11.25 -14.33 25.07
N GLY A 194 -12.56 -14.51 25.05
CA GLY A 194 -13.46 -13.87 24.10
C GLY A 194 -14.11 -14.85 23.14
N LEU A 195 -14.76 -14.31 22.10
CA LEU A 195 -15.40 -15.07 21.04
C LEU A 195 -14.39 -15.35 19.92
N THR A 196 -14.17 -16.62 19.62
CA THR A 196 -13.42 -17.07 18.45
C THR A 196 -14.39 -17.66 17.42
N GLN A 197 -14.44 -17.07 16.24
CA GLN A 197 -15.16 -17.60 15.08
C GLN A 197 -14.19 -18.38 14.20
N LEU A 198 -14.03 -19.66 14.51
CA LEU A 198 -13.08 -20.54 13.84
C LEU A 198 -13.66 -21.04 12.51
N ARG A 199 -12.95 -20.84 11.43
CA ARG A 199 -13.20 -21.51 10.14
C ARG A 199 -12.01 -22.35 9.75
N THR A 200 -12.27 -23.56 9.27
CA THR A 200 -11.20 -24.49 8.89
C THR A 200 -11.50 -25.18 7.58
N ILE A 201 -10.46 -25.50 6.83
CA ILE A 201 -10.49 -26.23 5.58
C ILE A 201 -9.29 -27.19 5.49
N ALA A 202 -9.51 -28.40 5.05
CA ALA A 202 -8.45 -29.38 4.82
C ALA A 202 -8.12 -29.49 3.32
N VAL A 203 -6.86 -29.75 3.02
CA VAL A 203 -6.35 -29.96 1.66
C VAL A 203 -5.64 -31.31 1.61
N SER A 204 -6.01 -32.17 0.64
CA SER A 204 -5.39 -33.48 0.41
C SER A 204 -4.05 -33.37 -0.34
N GLU A 205 -3.30 -34.46 -0.43
CA GLU A 205 -2.08 -34.56 -1.26
C GLU A 205 -2.35 -34.29 -2.75
N SER A 206 -3.53 -34.67 -3.25
CA SER A 206 -3.94 -34.43 -4.65
C SER A 206 -4.35 -32.96 -4.91
N GLY A 207 -4.55 -32.15 -3.88
CA GLY A 207 -5.01 -30.77 -3.96
C GLY A 207 -6.54 -30.62 -3.90
N LEU A 208 -7.29 -31.67 -3.57
CA LEU A 208 -8.71 -31.56 -3.27
C LEU A 208 -8.92 -30.94 -1.90
N VAL A 209 -9.96 -30.11 -1.77
CA VAL A 209 -10.29 -29.41 -0.54
C VAL A 209 -11.53 -30.04 0.16
N SER A 210 -11.57 -30.00 1.47
CA SER A 210 -12.75 -30.41 2.25
C SER A 210 -13.91 -29.39 2.12
N PRO A 211 -15.11 -29.74 2.56
CA PRO A 211 -16.07 -28.71 2.99
C PRO A 211 -15.47 -27.83 4.09
N ILE A 212 -15.96 -26.59 4.21
CA ILE A 212 -15.55 -25.68 5.28
C ILE A 212 -16.27 -26.09 6.56
N ALA A 213 -15.52 -26.22 7.65
CA ALA A 213 -16.07 -26.30 8.98
C ALA A 213 -16.06 -24.91 9.62
N ALA A 214 -17.21 -24.49 10.15
CA ALA A 214 -17.37 -23.23 10.88
C ALA A 214 -17.80 -23.55 12.32
N MET A 215 -17.13 -22.97 13.29
CA MET A 215 -17.29 -23.27 14.71
C MET A 215 -17.15 -21.99 15.52
N GLU A 216 -17.88 -21.91 16.65
CA GLU A 216 -17.76 -20.77 17.55
C GLU A 216 -17.36 -21.27 18.94
N TYR A 217 -16.35 -20.64 19.51
CA TYR A 217 -15.90 -20.88 20.88
C TYR A 217 -15.94 -19.56 21.64
N THR A 218 -16.45 -19.60 22.84
CA THR A 218 -16.39 -18.47 23.76
C THR A 218 -15.63 -18.91 25.00
N ILE A 219 -14.42 -18.37 25.13
CA ILE A 219 -13.59 -18.62 26.29
C ILE A 219 -13.83 -17.51 27.30
N THR A 220 -14.46 -17.84 28.40
CA THR A 220 -14.74 -16.84 29.45
C THR A 220 -13.52 -16.58 30.34
N GLY A 221 -12.49 -17.43 30.27
CA GLY A 221 -11.32 -17.36 31.15
C GLY A 221 -11.69 -17.58 32.62
N ILE A 222 -10.74 -17.48 33.51
CA ILE A 222 -11.00 -17.45 34.95
C ILE A 222 -11.65 -16.11 35.26
N ILE A 223 -12.92 -16.12 35.64
CA ILE A 223 -13.65 -14.92 36.04
C ILE A 223 -13.25 -14.56 37.47
N GLU A 224 -12.39 -13.56 37.59
CA GLU A 224 -11.92 -13.04 38.88
C GLU A 224 -12.51 -11.66 39.17
N GLU A 225 -12.66 -11.34 40.45
CA GLU A 225 -13.01 -9.99 40.88
C GLU A 225 -11.86 -9.05 40.59
N VAL A 226 -12.10 -7.97 39.85
CA VAL A 226 -11.09 -6.97 39.51
C VAL A 226 -10.82 -6.10 40.74
N THR A 227 -9.54 -5.99 41.08
CA THR A 227 -9.06 -5.06 42.12
C THR A 227 -8.32 -3.92 41.43
N PHE A 228 -8.81 -2.69 41.60
CA PHE A 228 -8.20 -1.51 41.02
C PHE A 228 -7.14 -0.92 41.96
N HIS A 229 -6.10 -0.35 41.38
CA HIS A 229 -4.98 0.31 42.07
C HIS A 229 -5.13 1.83 42.09
N ASP A 230 -5.81 2.38 41.06
CA ASP A 230 -6.05 3.80 40.93
C ASP A 230 -7.55 4.11 40.92
N PRO A 231 -8.05 4.96 41.84
CA PRO A 231 -9.48 5.26 41.94
C PRO A 231 -10.01 6.09 40.76
N VAL A 232 -9.14 6.87 40.09
CA VAL A 232 -9.53 7.67 38.92
C VAL A 232 -9.68 6.75 37.71
N MET A 233 -8.76 5.77 37.55
CA MET A 233 -8.83 4.74 36.52
C MET A 233 -10.06 3.85 36.73
N GLU A 234 -10.32 3.37 37.99
CA GLU A 234 -11.50 2.59 38.32
C GLU A 234 -12.79 3.31 37.90
N LYS A 235 -12.90 4.59 38.24
CA LYS A 235 -14.09 5.37 37.88
C LYS A 235 -14.28 5.44 36.36
N ALA A 236 -13.24 5.72 35.61
CA ALA A 236 -13.31 5.78 34.14
C ALA A 236 -13.67 4.44 33.50
N ILE A 237 -13.11 3.33 34.00
CA ILE A 237 -13.45 1.98 33.54
C ILE A 237 -14.91 1.66 33.84
N ARG A 238 -15.40 2.01 35.05
CA ARG A 238 -16.81 1.84 35.41
C ARG A 238 -17.75 2.65 34.50
N GLU A 239 -17.39 3.87 34.18
CA GLU A 239 -18.14 4.71 33.25
C GLU A 239 -18.17 4.10 31.84
N ALA A 240 -17.05 3.57 31.36
CA ALA A 240 -16.94 2.95 30.04
C ALA A 240 -17.89 1.75 29.87
N ILE A 241 -18.12 0.96 30.94
CA ILE A 241 -19.03 -0.19 30.91
C ILE A 241 -20.40 0.09 31.53
N HIS A 242 -20.71 1.36 31.86
CA HIS A 242 -21.96 1.78 32.52
C HIS A 242 -22.23 1.05 33.83
N ALA A 243 -21.21 0.75 34.64
CA ALA A 243 -21.30 0.07 35.91
C ALA A 243 -21.51 1.04 37.09
N GLY A 244 -22.28 0.64 38.05
CA GLY A 244 -22.49 1.41 39.31
C GLY A 244 -21.23 1.46 40.19
N GLU A 245 -21.06 2.54 40.95
CA GLU A 245 -19.86 2.84 41.75
C GLU A 245 -19.48 1.77 42.78
N THR A 246 -20.46 1.03 43.35
CA THR A 246 -20.23 0.10 44.46
C THR A 246 -20.35 -1.38 44.06
N ARG A 247 -20.66 -1.67 42.81
CA ARG A 247 -20.77 -3.02 42.29
C ARG A 247 -19.39 -3.66 42.09
N LYS A 248 -19.21 -4.90 42.50
CA LYS A 248 -18.05 -5.67 42.15
C LYS A 248 -17.98 -5.83 40.64
N LEU A 249 -16.81 -5.67 40.09
CA LEU A 249 -16.51 -5.92 38.67
C LEU A 249 -15.70 -7.19 38.52
N TYR A 250 -15.96 -7.88 37.43
CA TYR A 250 -15.26 -9.11 37.10
C TYR A 250 -14.52 -8.97 35.75
N THR A 251 -13.45 -9.72 35.56
CA THR A 251 -12.55 -9.62 34.40
C THR A 251 -13.28 -9.70 33.07
N ASN A 252 -14.25 -10.60 32.94
CA ASN A 252 -15.04 -10.79 31.71
C ASN A 252 -15.93 -9.58 31.36
N GLU A 253 -16.27 -8.72 32.30
CA GLU A 253 -17.06 -7.51 32.03
C GLU A 253 -16.22 -6.43 31.32
N LEU A 254 -14.90 -6.48 31.48
CA LEU A 254 -13.97 -5.50 30.92
C LEU A 254 -13.55 -5.82 29.47
N TRP A 255 -13.80 -7.03 28.98
CA TRP A 255 -13.45 -7.44 27.62
C TRP A 255 -14.21 -6.70 26.51
N GLN A 256 -15.31 -6.03 26.86
CA GLN A 256 -16.02 -5.16 25.92
C GLN A 256 -15.31 -3.83 25.65
N ILE A 257 -14.27 -3.50 26.43
CA ILE A 257 -13.49 -2.27 26.28
C ILE A 257 -12.38 -2.53 25.26
N THR A 258 -12.59 -2.10 24.03
CA THR A 258 -11.62 -2.22 22.93
C THR A 258 -10.90 -0.91 22.66
N GLU A 259 -11.47 0.23 23.06
CA GLU A 259 -10.86 1.55 22.99
C GLU A 259 -10.95 2.22 24.37
N PHE A 260 -9.87 2.88 24.79
CA PHE A 260 -9.85 3.57 26.07
C PHE A 260 -8.99 4.83 26.02
N THR A 261 -9.49 5.89 26.65
CA THR A 261 -8.71 7.11 26.89
C THR A 261 -8.58 7.28 28.39
N THR A 262 -7.36 7.36 28.87
CA THR A 262 -7.10 7.53 30.30
C THR A 262 -7.51 8.92 30.76
N PRO A 263 -8.20 9.04 31.88
CA PRO A 263 -8.57 10.34 32.43
C PRO A 263 -7.37 11.06 33.05
N ASP A 264 -7.48 12.37 33.19
CA ASP A 264 -6.48 13.16 33.91
C ASP A 264 -6.41 12.78 35.40
N GLY A 265 -5.20 12.80 35.95
CA GLY A 265 -4.97 12.60 37.38
C GLY A 265 -4.79 11.15 37.82
N VAL A 266 -4.61 10.23 36.86
CA VAL A 266 -4.17 8.85 37.12
C VAL A 266 -2.76 8.88 37.73
N THR A 267 -2.55 8.07 38.76
CA THR A 267 -1.27 7.95 39.45
C THR A 267 -0.50 6.67 39.18
N THR A 268 -1.20 5.64 38.71
CA THR A 268 -0.59 4.40 38.19
C THR A 268 -1.43 3.79 37.09
N TYR A 269 -0.75 3.23 36.10
CA TYR A 269 -1.36 2.61 34.92
C TYR A 269 -1.49 1.07 35.03
N ALA A 270 -1.23 0.53 36.23
CA ALA A 270 -1.30 -0.93 36.50
C ALA A 270 -2.65 -1.54 36.14
N ASP A 271 -3.73 -0.77 36.27
CA ASP A 271 -5.10 -1.23 35.98
C ASP A 271 -5.38 -1.46 34.50
N LEU A 272 -4.53 -0.97 33.59
CA LEU A 272 -4.64 -1.27 32.15
C LEU A 272 -4.45 -2.77 31.86
N SER A 273 -3.74 -3.48 32.72
CA SER A 273 -3.58 -4.94 32.59
C SER A 273 -4.92 -5.70 32.70
N ALA A 274 -5.96 -5.08 33.26
CA ALA A 274 -7.31 -5.63 33.33
C ALA A 274 -8.12 -5.47 32.02
N LEU A 275 -7.55 -4.81 30.99
CA LEU A 275 -8.22 -4.51 29.71
C LEU A 275 -7.53 -5.23 28.53
N PRO A 276 -7.51 -6.58 28.49
CA PRO A 276 -6.70 -7.34 27.51
C PRO A 276 -7.22 -7.22 26.07
N GLU A 277 -8.45 -6.75 25.87
CA GLU A 277 -9.09 -6.60 24.57
C GLU A 277 -8.87 -5.22 23.93
N LEU A 278 -8.04 -4.35 24.56
CA LEU A 278 -7.73 -3.05 23.99
C LEU A 278 -7.02 -3.17 22.64
N THR A 279 -7.61 -2.53 21.64
CA THR A 279 -7.00 -2.30 20.32
C THR A 279 -6.52 -0.87 20.17
N LYS A 280 -7.12 0.08 20.92
CA LYS A 280 -6.72 1.49 20.89
C LYS A 280 -6.65 2.09 22.28
N LEU A 281 -5.52 2.72 22.59
CA LEU A 281 -5.27 3.37 23.87
C LEU A 281 -4.73 4.79 23.66
N THR A 282 -5.32 5.74 24.38
CA THR A 282 -4.84 7.13 24.41
C THR A 282 -4.46 7.52 25.84
N ILE A 283 -3.20 7.95 26.03
CA ILE A 283 -2.65 8.50 27.26
C ILE A 283 -1.99 9.82 26.90
N SER A 284 -2.72 10.92 27.00
CA SER A 284 -2.22 12.22 26.53
C SER A 284 -1.93 13.19 27.68
N ASN A 285 -0.81 13.90 27.60
CA ASN A 285 -0.39 14.92 28.55
C ASN A 285 -0.28 14.43 30.01
N GLN A 286 0.21 13.21 30.20
CA GLN A 286 0.27 12.57 31.52
C GLN A 286 1.69 12.12 31.87
N GLU A 287 1.94 11.92 33.17
CA GLU A 287 3.16 11.29 33.69
C GLU A 287 2.88 9.80 33.88
N ILE A 288 3.49 8.96 33.06
CA ILE A 288 3.29 7.50 33.09
C ILE A 288 4.39 6.91 33.99
N ASP A 289 3.98 6.23 35.05
CA ASP A 289 4.88 5.64 36.04
C ASP A 289 5.74 4.52 35.47
N SER A 290 5.18 3.68 34.60
CA SER A 290 5.91 2.63 33.86
C SER A 290 5.18 2.18 32.62
N LEU A 291 5.91 2.02 31.50
CA LEU A 291 5.39 1.40 30.28
C LEU A 291 5.21 -0.12 30.42
N SER A 292 5.79 -0.76 31.44
CA SER A 292 5.64 -2.19 31.68
C SER A 292 4.18 -2.62 31.88
N HIS A 293 3.31 -1.71 32.32
CA HIS A 293 1.87 -1.92 32.46
C HIS A 293 1.15 -2.19 31.13
N LEU A 294 1.78 -1.82 29.98
CA LEU A 294 1.23 -2.06 28.65
C LEU A 294 1.59 -3.45 28.11
N SER A 295 2.50 -4.18 28.73
CA SER A 295 3.05 -5.45 28.21
C SER A 295 2.00 -6.55 27.99
N SER A 296 0.88 -6.50 28.72
CA SER A 296 -0.25 -7.46 28.59
C SER A 296 -1.21 -7.12 27.46
N LEU A 297 -1.10 -5.91 26.84
CA LEU A 297 -2.03 -5.44 25.82
C LEU A 297 -1.62 -5.96 24.42
N THR A 298 -1.63 -7.28 24.26
CA THR A 298 -1.13 -7.93 23.03
C THR A 298 -1.97 -7.68 21.79
N LYS A 299 -3.22 -7.21 21.95
CA LYS A 299 -4.13 -6.83 20.86
C LYS A 299 -4.07 -5.34 20.51
N LEU A 300 -3.22 -4.56 21.20
CA LEU A 300 -3.13 -3.12 20.99
C LEU A 300 -2.56 -2.80 19.60
N GLU A 301 -3.35 -2.16 18.76
CA GLU A 301 -3.02 -1.77 17.40
C GLU A 301 -2.58 -0.30 17.30
N ALA A 302 -3.20 0.56 18.12
CA ALA A 302 -2.93 1.99 18.13
C ALA A 302 -2.69 2.52 19.55
N LEU A 303 -1.56 3.22 19.74
CA LEU A 303 -1.19 3.86 20.99
C LEU A 303 -0.86 5.33 20.77
N ASP A 304 -1.55 6.20 21.49
CA ASP A 304 -1.29 7.63 21.49
C ASP A 304 -0.78 8.06 22.89
N LEU A 305 0.46 8.56 22.92
CA LEU A 305 1.16 9.06 24.10
C LEU A 305 1.42 10.57 24.03
N THR A 306 0.73 11.30 23.15
CA THR A 306 0.97 12.72 22.90
C THR A 306 1.11 13.53 24.19
N GLY A 307 2.20 14.29 24.31
CA GLY A 307 2.47 15.18 25.44
C GLY A 307 2.85 14.46 26.74
N SER A 308 2.87 13.13 26.75
CA SER A 308 3.13 12.36 27.97
C SER A 308 4.63 12.19 28.25
N ARG A 309 4.96 11.95 29.50
CA ARG A 309 6.33 11.65 29.95
C ARG A 309 6.37 10.26 30.57
N PHE A 310 7.41 9.50 30.26
CA PHE A 310 7.58 8.11 30.70
C PHE A 310 9.07 7.73 30.74
N PRO A 311 9.43 6.64 31.43
CA PRO A 311 10.80 6.12 31.41
C PRO A 311 11.18 5.67 29.98
N THR A 312 12.04 6.40 29.30
CA THR A 312 12.37 6.18 27.88
C THR A 312 13.11 4.86 27.64
N GLU A 313 13.81 4.33 28.65
CA GLU A 313 14.45 3.02 28.63
C GLU A 313 13.44 1.86 28.57
N GLU A 314 12.19 2.10 28.95
CA GLU A 314 11.13 1.09 28.92
C GLU A 314 10.40 1.02 27.56
N MET A 315 10.74 1.87 26.57
CA MET A 315 10.12 1.80 25.24
C MET A 315 10.26 0.44 24.54
N ALA A 316 11.22 -0.40 24.97
CA ALA A 316 11.33 -1.77 24.51
C ALA A 316 10.05 -2.61 24.73
N VAL A 317 9.20 -2.22 25.69
CA VAL A 317 7.87 -2.81 25.90
C VAL A 317 6.99 -2.57 24.70
N LEU A 318 7.04 -1.36 24.12
CA LEU A 318 6.25 -1.00 22.94
C LEU A 318 6.72 -1.78 21.70
N ALA A 319 8.04 -1.95 21.56
CA ALA A 319 8.62 -2.73 20.48
C ALA A 319 8.23 -4.23 20.55
N ALA A 320 7.90 -4.72 21.74
CA ALA A 320 7.51 -6.12 21.97
C ALA A 320 6.00 -6.37 21.77
N LEU A 321 5.17 -5.33 21.56
CA LEU A 321 3.73 -5.48 21.33
C LEU A 321 3.46 -6.00 19.90
N PRO A 322 2.90 -7.20 19.75
CA PRO A 322 2.88 -7.88 18.45
C PRO A 322 1.92 -7.24 17.43
N SER A 323 0.89 -6.57 17.90
CA SER A 323 -0.15 -5.97 17.05
C SER A 323 0.01 -4.47 16.87
N LEU A 324 0.94 -3.82 17.59
CA LEU A 324 1.08 -2.36 17.57
C LEU A 324 1.59 -1.88 16.21
N SER A 325 0.71 -1.26 15.44
CA SER A 325 1.00 -0.75 14.10
C SER A 325 1.03 0.78 14.01
N SER A 326 0.34 1.47 14.93
CA SER A 326 0.29 2.93 14.98
C SER A 326 0.75 3.44 16.35
N LEU A 327 1.83 4.22 16.36
CA LEU A 327 2.41 4.78 17.57
C LEU A 327 2.60 6.28 17.43
N ASN A 328 1.91 7.04 18.28
CA ASN A 328 2.08 8.49 18.38
C ASN A 328 2.80 8.86 19.69
N MET A 329 3.97 9.48 19.56
CA MET A 329 4.78 10.01 20.67
C MET A 329 5.14 11.49 20.43
N THR A 330 4.18 12.25 19.91
CA THR A 330 4.32 13.71 19.72
C THR A 330 4.53 14.40 21.07
N ASP A 331 5.49 15.33 21.14
CA ASP A 331 5.80 16.13 22.32
C ASP A 331 6.03 15.30 23.61
N CYS A 332 6.68 14.14 23.49
CA CYS A 332 7.00 13.29 24.64
C CYS A 332 8.33 13.65 25.33
N GLY A 333 9.06 14.67 24.83
CA GLY A 333 10.35 15.10 25.37
C GLY A 333 11.49 14.14 25.06
N LEU A 334 11.36 13.36 24.00
CA LEU A 334 12.32 12.32 23.61
C LEU A 334 13.61 12.93 23.04
N SER A 335 14.75 12.44 23.48
CA SER A 335 16.06 12.75 22.91
C SER A 335 16.69 11.56 22.17
N THR A 336 16.20 10.36 22.41
CA THR A 336 16.54 9.11 21.71
C THR A 336 15.32 8.20 21.62
N ILE A 337 15.35 7.29 20.64
CA ILE A 337 14.35 6.25 20.41
C ILE A 337 15.01 4.87 20.28
N ASP A 338 16.26 4.72 20.73
CA ASP A 338 17.06 3.50 20.58
C ASP A 338 16.37 2.28 21.19
N ALA A 339 15.57 2.47 22.27
CA ALA A 339 14.82 1.38 22.90
C ALA A 339 13.64 0.85 22.08
N LEU A 340 13.33 1.45 20.92
CA LEU A 340 12.37 0.90 19.94
C LEU A 340 13.01 -0.14 18.99
N GLU A 341 14.23 -0.58 19.25
CA GLU A 341 14.85 -1.64 18.44
C GLU A 341 13.97 -2.90 18.41
N GLY A 342 13.66 -3.39 17.18
CA GLY A 342 12.79 -4.55 16.96
C GLY A 342 11.30 -4.25 16.86
N ALA A 343 10.89 -2.97 16.81
CA ALA A 343 9.50 -2.56 16.63
C ALA A 343 9.03 -2.73 15.16
N ASP A 344 9.16 -3.94 14.62
CA ASP A 344 8.93 -4.25 13.20
C ASP A 344 7.45 -4.22 12.79
N SER A 345 6.53 -4.29 13.76
CA SER A 345 5.08 -4.20 13.53
C SER A 345 4.58 -2.79 13.21
N ILE A 346 5.38 -1.75 13.58
CA ILE A 346 4.95 -0.36 13.42
C ILE A 346 4.99 0.06 11.96
N THR A 347 3.86 0.55 11.48
CA THR A 347 3.67 1.08 10.12
C THR A 347 3.46 2.59 10.11
N HIS A 348 2.91 3.17 11.17
CA HIS A 348 2.66 4.59 11.34
C HIS A 348 3.35 5.08 12.62
N LEU A 349 4.26 6.02 12.49
CA LEU A 349 5.04 6.53 13.62
C LEU A 349 5.09 8.06 13.61
N ASP A 350 4.54 8.68 14.65
CA ASP A 350 4.69 10.13 14.88
C ASP A 350 5.64 10.39 16.04
N LEU A 351 6.73 11.06 15.74
CA LEU A 351 7.79 11.48 16.67
C LEU A 351 7.96 13.01 16.67
N SER A 352 6.99 13.75 16.15
CA SER A 352 7.09 15.20 16.04
C SER A 352 7.19 15.91 17.40
N HIS A 353 7.70 17.14 17.39
CA HIS A 353 7.85 17.99 18.58
C HIS A 353 8.70 17.35 19.70
N ASN A 354 9.82 16.72 19.33
CA ASN A 354 10.77 16.12 20.28
C ASN A 354 12.17 16.77 20.13
N SER A 355 13.19 16.14 20.66
CA SER A 355 14.58 16.63 20.60
C SER A 355 15.51 15.64 19.94
N LEU A 356 15.00 14.85 19.00
CA LEU A 356 15.71 13.76 18.34
C LEU A 356 16.83 14.31 17.44
N ARG A 357 17.98 13.65 17.49
CA ARG A 357 19.13 13.95 16.63
C ARG A 357 19.57 12.75 15.80
N LYS A 358 19.37 11.55 16.32
CA LYS A 358 19.75 10.29 15.70
C LYS A 358 18.50 9.44 15.47
N LEU A 359 18.52 8.71 14.37
CA LEU A 359 17.41 7.89 13.90
C LEU A 359 17.84 6.45 13.62
N ASP A 360 19.03 6.03 14.09
CA ASP A 360 19.68 4.77 13.68
C ASP A 360 18.75 3.54 13.78
N VAL A 361 17.89 3.50 14.80
CA VAL A 361 16.94 2.42 15.05
C VAL A 361 15.88 2.28 13.94
N LEU A 362 15.52 3.38 13.27
CA LEU A 362 14.52 3.37 12.21
C LEU A 362 14.94 2.51 11.01
N SER A 363 16.25 2.26 10.84
CA SER A 363 16.75 1.43 9.75
C SER A 363 16.26 -0.03 9.80
N GLY A 364 15.83 -0.50 10.97
CA GLY A 364 15.20 -1.82 11.17
C GLY A 364 13.69 -1.84 10.90
N MET A 365 13.02 -0.68 10.95
CA MET A 365 11.55 -0.58 10.83
C MET A 365 11.10 -0.60 9.36
N THR A 366 11.43 -1.66 8.63
CA THR A 366 11.22 -1.74 7.18
C THR A 366 9.74 -1.73 6.73
N ASN A 367 8.82 -1.94 7.65
CA ASN A 367 7.38 -1.91 7.40
C ASN A 367 6.76 -0.50 7.53
N LEU A 368 7.56 0.54 7.92
CA LEU A 368 7.05 1.90 8.02
C LEU A 368 6.50 2.39 6.67
N THR A 369 5.27 2.90 6.73
CA THR A 369 4.55 3.53 5.62
C THR A 369 4.38 5.02 5.82
N GLU A 370 4.26 5.47 7.07
CA GLU A 370 4.11 6.87 7.44
C GLU A 370 5.03 7.23 8.61
N LEU A 371 5.77 8.31 8.45
CA LEU A 371 6.72 8.80 9.46
C LEU A 371 6.65 10.33 9.55
N ASN A 372 6.39 10.82 10.77
CA ASN A 372 6.47 12.23 11.08
C ASN A 372 7.62 12.49 12.06
N LEU A 373 8.57 13.33 11.66
CA LEU A 373 9.76 13.75 12.43
C LEU A 373 9.80 15.27 12.61
N SER A 374 8.72 16.00 12.32
CA SER A 374 8.71 17.47 12.38
C SER A 374 9.10 18.00 13.75
N ASP A 375 9.67 19.21 13.78
CA ASP A 375 10.06 19.90 15.01
C ASP A 375 10.99 19.06 15.89
N ASN A 376 12.13 18.67 15.31
CA ASN A 376 13.20 17.95 15.97
C ASN A 376 14.57 18.59 15.66
N ALA A 377 15.66 17.92 15.98
CA ALA A 377 17.03 18.38 15.69
C ALA A 377 17.79 17.39 14.77
N VAL A 378 17.07 16.74 13.86
CA VAL A 378 17.60 15.73 12.92
C VAL A 378 18.50 16.43 11.89
N THR A 379 19.69 15.87 11.66
CA THR A 379 20.68 16.43 10.73
C THR A 379 20.85 15.62 9.46
N ASN A 380 20.56 14.32 9.51
CA ASN A 380 20.62 13.41 8.36
C ASN A 380 19.51 12.36 8.40
N LEU A 381 19.21 11.78 7.24
CA LEU A 381 18.17 10.79 7.04
C LEU A 381 18.74 9.41 6.68
N ASP A 382 20.00 9.13 6.96
CA ASP A 382 20.70 7.90 6.54
C ASP A 382 19.97 6.63 7.00
N ALA A 383 19.35 6.67 8.19
CA ALA A 383 18.57 5.57 8.74
C ALA A 383 17.30 5.24 7.93
N LEU A 384 16.81 6.17 7.11
CA LEU A 384 15.64 5.94 6.25
C LEU A 384 16.00 5.25 4.94
N SER A 385 17.30 5.10 4.65
CA SER A 385 17.75 4.37 3.47
C SER A 385 17.34 2.90 3.57
N GLY A 386 16.53 2.44 2.64
CA GLY A 386 16.00 1.07 2.64
C GLY A 386 14.56 0.92 3.16
N LEU A 387 13.91 2.00 3.62
CA LEU A 387 12.49 1.99 3.96
C LEU A 387 11.63 2.05 2.68
N GLU A 388 11.63 0.96 1.92
CA GLU A 388 11.00 0.88 0.60
C GLU A 388 9.46 1.00 0.64
N HIS A 389 8.85 0.78 1.82
CA HIS A 389 7.40 0.89 2.01
C HIS A 389 6.95 2.31 2.39
N LEU A 390 7.89 3.21 2.71
CA LEU A 390 7.56 4.57 3.13
C LEU A 390 6.83 5.32 2.02
N SER A 391 5.61 5.78 2.31
CA SER A 391 4.72 6.50 1.39
C SER A 391 4.51 7.95 1.78
N MET A 392 4.63 8.27 3.08
CA MET A 392 4.54 9.62 3.63
C MET A 392 5.69 9.89 4.59
N LEU A 393 6.37 11.01 4.38
CA LEU A 393 7.42 11.51 5.26
C LEU A 393 7.24 13.01 5.49
N THR A 394 7.14 13.40 6.76
CA THR A 394 7.17 14.80 7.18
C THR A 394 8.37 15.02 8.08
N VAL A 395 9.25 15.94 7.72
CA VAL A 395 10.50 16.25 8.43
C VAL A 395 10.71 17.77 8.55
N ASN A 396 9.61 18.52 8.62
CA ASN A 396 9.62 19.98 8.73
C ASN A 396 10.33 20.45 10.00
N HIS A 397 10.88 21.65 9.97
CA HIS A 397 11.56 22.27 11.14
C HIS A 397 12.65 21.37 11.75
N ASN A 398 13.62 21.00 10.92
CA ASN A 398 14.78 20.20 11.32
C ASN A 398 16.09 20.85 10.82
N LEU A 399 17.17 20.11 10.84
CA LEU A 399 18.49 20.55 10.40
C LEU A 399 19.03 19.69 9.25
N VAL A 400 18.13 19.08 8.47
CA VAL A 400 18.46 18.17 7.37
C VAL A 400 19.09 18.93 6.22
N SER A 401 20.24 18.46 5.74
CA SER A 401 20.97 19.09 4.64
C SER A 401 20.97 18.29 3.34
N SER A 402 20.45 17.06 3.34
CA SER A 402 20.41 16.19 2.17
C SER A 402 19.24 15.21 2.20
N LEU A 403 18.54 15.08 1.07
CA LEU A 403 17.51 14.08 0.82
C LEU A 403 18.05 12.83 0.08
N SER A 404 19.37 12.75 -0.15
CA SER A 404 19.98 11.61 -0.86
C SER A 404 19.65 10.24 -0.28
N PRO A 405 19.54 10.05 1.04
CA PRO A 405 19.16 8.76 1.64
C PRO A 405 17.77 8.25 1.21
N LEU A 406 16.86 9.17 0.84
CA LEU A 406 15.50 8.82 0.41
C LEU A 406 15.44 8.20 -1.00
N SER A 407 16.55 8.13 -1.72
CA SER A 407 16.59 7.61 -3.11
C SER A 407 16.08 6.17 -3.27
N SER A 408 16.05 5.40 -2.19
CA SER A 408 15.51 4.03 -2.13
C SER A 408 14.04 3.95 -1.69
N CYS A 409 13.46 5.05 -1.18
CA CYS A 409 12.07 5.11 -0.75
C CYS A 409 11.12 5.28 -1.96
N ILE A 410 11.18 4.36 -2.90
CA ILE A 410 10.55 4.47 -4.24
C ILE A 410 9.01 4.52 -4.21
N ARG A 411 8.40 4.23 -3.08
CA ARG A 411 6.94 4.33 -2.89
C ARG A 411 6.50 5.68 -2.30
N LEU A 412 7.45 6.58 -2.02
CA LEU A 412 7.13 7.86 -1.40
C LEU A 412 6.25 8.70 -2.34
N LYS A 413 5.10 9.13 -1.82
CA LYS A 413 4.10 9.94 -2.50
C LYS A 413 3.99 11.34 -1.91
N HIS A 414 4.26 11.46 -0.62
CA HIS A 414 4.16 12.70 0.12
C HIS A 414 5.46 12.97 0.89
N LEU A 415 6.10 14.10 0.59
CA LEU A 415 7.33 14.54 1.26
C LEU A 415 7.21 16.01 1.64
N GLU A 416 7.31 16.27 2.93
CA GLU A 416 7.46 17.63 3.46
C GLU A 416 8.79 17.75 4.20
N ALA A 417 9.59 18.73 3.82
CA ALA A 417 10.90 19.01 4.39
C ALA A 417 11.15 20.53 4.50
N ASP A 418 10.13 21.26 4.91
CA ASP A 418 10.17 22.70 5.08
C ASP A 418 11.05 23.10 6.27
N HIS A 419 11.59 24.33 6.23
CA HIS A 419 12.42 24.85 7.30
C HIS A 419 13.59 23.93 7.69
N ASN A 420 14.39 23.56 6.67
CA ASN A 420 15.59 22.74 6.81
C ASN A 420 16.84 23.46 6.27
N LYS A 421 17.89 22.73 5.95
CA LYS A 421 19.17 23.23 5.40
C LYS A 421 19.51 22.61 4.05
N LEU A 422 18.48 22.31 3.24
CA LEU A 422 18.66 21.69 1.94
C LEU A 422 19.26 22.68 0.96
N THR A 423 20.35 22.28 0.29
CA THR A 423 21.01 23.07 -0.76
C THR A 423 20.79 22.49 -2.16
N ASN A 424 20.24 21.29 -2.26
CA ASN A 424 19.89 20.59 -3.49
C ASN A 424 18.88 19.48 -3.23
N LEU A 425 18.29 18.94 -4.30
CA LEU A 425 17.24 17.91 -4.25
C LEU A 425 17.76 16.51 -4.63
N LYS A 426 19.02 16.20 -4.39
CA LYS A 426 19.57 14.85 -4.62
C LYS A 426 18.78 13.80 -3.86
N GLY A 427 18.41 12.71 -4.55
CA GLY A 427 17.54 11.65 -4.03
C GLY A 427 16.10 11.78 -4.54
N VAL A 428 15.55 12.98 -4.67
CA VAL A 428 14.18 13.22 -5.15
C VAL A 428 13.92 12.69 -6.57
N PRO A 429 14.84 12.79 -7.55
CA PRO A 429 14.61 12.23 -8.89
C PRO A 429 14.25 10.74 -8.93
N ASN A 430 14.61 9.98 -7.92
CA ASN A 430 14.30 8.55 -7.83
C ASN A 430 12.87 8.28 -7.32
N LEU A 431 12.21 9.30 -6.74
CA LEU A 431 10.89 9.21 -6.15
C LEU A 431 9.82 9.43 -7.23
N VAL A 432 9.75 8.50 -8.16
CA VAL A 432 8.91 8.62 -9.37
C VAL A 432 7.41 8.61 -9.11
N LEU A 433 6.98 8.20 -7.92
CA LEU A 433 5.57 8.20 -7.49
C LEU A 433 5.20 9.44 -6.66
N LEU A 434 6.12 10.41 -6.52
CA LEU A 434 5.91 11.58 -5.67
C LEU A 434 4.79 12.47 -6.25
N GLU A 435 3.73 12.65 -5.45
CA GLU A 435 2.54 13.44 -5.79
C GLU A 435 2.54 14.80 -5.08
N HIS A 436 3.12 14.87 -3.89
CA HIS A 436 3.25 16.07 -3.08
C HIS A 436 4.69 16.27 -2.62
N LEU A 437 5.24 17.45 -2.87
CA LEU A 437 6.54 17.90 -2.38
C LEU A 437 6.45 19.31 -1.83
N SER A 438 6.85 19.48 -0.56
CA SER A 438 7.11 20.79 0.04
C SER A 438 8.54 20.83 0.58
N VAL A 439 9.30 21.85 0.17
CA VAL A 439 10.68 22.12 0.59
C VAL A 439 10.90 23.61 0.80
N ASP A 440 9.91 24.25 1.38
CA ASP A 440 9.92 25.68 1.64
C ASP A 440 10.97 26.08 2.70
N TYR A 441 11.40 27.33 2.69
CA TYR A 441 12.34 27.86 3.68
C TYR A 441 13.62 27.01 3.81
N ASN A 442 14.25 26.75 2.67
CA ASN A 442 15.53 26.04 2.56
C ASN A 442 16.57 26.92 1.84
N ASP A 443 17.72 26.37 1.51
CA ASP A 443 18.82 27.05 0.81
C ASP A 443 18.98 26.53 -0.62
N LEU A 444 17.88 26.12 -1.29
CA LEU A 444 17.90 25.58 -2.65
C LEU A 444 18.23 26.68 -3.65
N THR A 445 19.11 26.36 -4.61
CA THR A 445 19.49 27.28 -5.71
C THR A 445 19.04 26.78 -7.08
N ASP A 446 18.57 25.53 -7.19
CA ASP A 446 18.18 24.90 -8.46
C ASP A 446 17.03 23.92 -8.22
N ALA A 447 16.02 23.96 -9.08
CA ALA A 447 14.88 23.05 -9.09
C ALA A 447 14.90 22.05 -10.27
N ALA A 448 15.90 22.08 -11.15
CA ALA A 448 15.94 21.28 -12.38
C ALA A 448 15.90 19.76 -12.11
N MET A 449 16.34 19.32 -10.94
CA MET A 449 16.29 17.92 -10.54
C MET A 449 14.86 17.36 -10.46
N LEU A 450 13.83 18.21 -10.33
CA LEU A 450 12.42 17.81 -10.27
C LEU A 450 11.82 17.46 -11.63
N ALA A 451 12.51 17.75 -12.74
CA ALA A 451 11.97 17.55 -14.09
C ALA A 451 11.52 16.10 -14.38
N GLY A 452 12.02 15.12 -13.66
CA GLY A 452 11.63 13.70 -13.77
C GLY A 452 10.42 13.27 -12.92
N ASN A 453 9.99 14.09 -11.96
CA ASN A 453 8.92 13.76 -11.02
C ASN A 453 7.54 14.15 -11.59
N THR A 454 7.18 13.58 -12.73
CA THR A 454 6.01 13.95 -13.53
C THR A 454 4.66 13.67 -12.85
N GLU A 455 4.63 12.87 -11.79
CA GLU A 455 3.43 12.59 -11.01
C GLU A 455 3.09 13.70 -9.97
N LEU A 456 3.96 14.71 -9.82
CA LEU A 456 3.71 15.83 -8.90
C LEU A 456 2.44 16.58 -9.25
N LYS A 457 1.56 16.70 -8.26
CA LYS A 457 0.32 17.47 -8.25
C LYS A 457 0.45 18.75 -7.43
N ASN A 458 1.12 18.65 -6.28
CA ASN A 458 1.36 19.76 -5.38
C ASN A 458 2.87 19.94 -5.21
N LEU A 459 3.37 21.09 -5.58
CA LEU A 459 4.78 21.44 -5.45
C LEU A 459 4.89 22.78 -4.73
N SER A 460 5.62 22.82 -3.62
CA SER A 460 6.03 24.04 -2.96
C SER A 460 7.55 24.07 -2.81
N ILE A 461 8.15 25.14 -3.33
CA ILE A 461 9.58 25.45 -3.28
C ILE A 461 9.78 26.90 -2.83
N ALA A 462 8.84 27.41 -2.06
CA ALA A 462 8.81 28.80 -1.66
C ALA A 462 9.96 29.18 -0.71
N SER A 463 10.30 30.45 -0.67
CA SER A 463 11.31 30.98 0.26
C SER A 463 12.66 30.22 0.20
N ASN A 464 13.18 30.10 -1.01
CA ASN A 464 14.48 29.54 -1.33
C ASN A 464 15.35 30.58 -2.09
N ALA A 465 16.42 30.16 -2.71
CA ALA A 465 17.32 31.00 -3.55
C ALA A 465 17.35 30.52 -5.00
N ILE A 466 16.22 29.97 -5.49
CA ILE A 466 16.10 29.43 -6.85
C ILE A 466 15.98 30.62 -7.84
N ASP A 467 16.74 30.57 -8.91
CA ASP A 467 16.75 31.61 -9.96
C ASP A 467 16.11 31.13 -11.28
N ASP A 468 16.04 29.82 -11.49
CA ASP A 468 15.47 29.21 -12.71
C ASP A 468 14.55 28.03 -12.41
N ILE A 469 13.35 28.07 -12.99
CA ILE A 469 12.33 26.99 -12.92
C ILE A 469 11.96 26.45 -14.31
N MET A 470 12.69 26.82 -15.35
CA MET A 470 12.35 26.44 -16.74
C MET A 470 12.32 24.94 -16.98
N ALA A 471 13.13 24.16 -16.24
CA ALA A 471 13.14 22.70 -16.31
C ALA A 471 11.81 22.05 -15.85
N LEU A 472 10.99 22.77 -15.08
CA LEU A 472 9.70 22.28 -14.56
C LEU A 472 8.57 22.25 -15.61
N HIS A 473 8.87 22.64 -16.88
CA HIS A 473 7.92 22.50 -17.99
C HIS A 473 7.42 21.06 -18.21
N THR A 474 8.13 20.07 -17.69
CA THR A 474 7.80 18.62 -17.77
C THR A 474 6.73 18.17 -16.77
N LEU A 475 6.42 18.96 -15.76
CA LEU A 475 5.48 18.62 -14.69
C LEU A 475 4.04 18.89 -15.14
N HIS A 476 3.49 17.99 -15.95
CA HIS A 476 2.19 18.16 -16.58
C HIS A 476 0.98 17.90 -15.66
N ASN A 477 1.21 17.31 -14.49
CA ASN A 477 0.14 16.94 -13.55
C ASN A 477 -0.02 17.95 -12.38
N LEU A 478 0.75 19.05 -12.39
CA LEU A 478 0.65 20.05 -11.33
C LEU A 478 -0.73 20.68 -11.26
N GLU A 479 -1.31 20.65 -10.05
CA GLU A 479 -2.56 21.31 -9.69
C GLU A 479 -2.32 22.55 -8.82
N VAL A 480 -1.33 22.51 -7.94
CA VAL A 480 -0.91 23.60 -7.07
C VAL A 480 0.60 23.77 -7.17
N PHE A 481 1.03 24.99 -7.43
CA PHE A 481 2.45 25.33 -7.50
C PHE A 481 2.75 26.62 -6.74
N ASP A 482 3.58 26.52 -5.71
CA ASP A 482 4.11 27.66 -4.95
C ASP A 482 5.63 27.74 -5.12
N PHE A 483 6.10 28.84 -5.68
CA PHE A 483 7.50 29.20 -5.79
C PHE A 483 7.77 30.62 -5.28
N SER A 484 6.90 31.11 -4.42
CA SER A 484 6.98 32.46 -3.88
C SER A 484 8.27 32.68 -3.09
N GLY A 485 8.73 33.93 -3.03
CA GLY A 485 9.87 34.30 -2.17
C GLY A 485 11.24 33.82 -2.65
N ASN A 486 11.39 33.46 -3.93
CA ASN A 486 12.71 33.11 -4.46
C ASN A 486 13.54 34.32 -4.97
N LEU A 487 12.91 35.47 -5.12
CA LEU A 487 13.47 36.80 -5.44
C LEU A 487 14.07 36.97 -6.85
N GLU A 488 14.70 35.93 -7.41
CA GLU A 488 15.47 36.01 -8.67
C GLU A 488 14.75 35.41 -9.89
N ILE A 489 13.63 34.70 -9.72
CA ILE A 489 12.90 34.07 -10.83
C ILE A 489 12.28 35.17 -11.72
N THR A 490 12.67 35.17 -13.01
CA THR A 490 12.27 36.20 -13.98
C THR A 490 11.22 35.75 -14.99
N SER A 491 11.01 34.44 -15.15
CA SER A 491 10.11 33.88 -16.17
C SER A 491 9.52 32.52 -15.74
N LEU A 492 8.35 32.23 -16.30
CA LEU A 492 7.66 30.96 -16.10
C LEU A 492 8.00 29.95 -17.20
N PRO A 493 7.97 28.62 -16.90
CA PRO A 493 8.06 27.58 -17.91
C PRO A 493 6.89 27.65 -18.92
N ASN A 494 7.14 27.20 -20.14
CA ASN A 494 6.08 26.99 -21.11
C ASN A 494 5.47 25.60 -20.91
N TRP A 495 4.41 25.54 -20.14
CA TRP A 495 3.64 24.31 -19.93
C TRP A 495 2.70 24.03 -21.11
N PRO A 496 2.32 22.76 -21.36
CA PRO A 496 1.38 22.41 -22.43
C PRO A 496 -0.04 22.91 -22.14
N GLU A 497 -0.81 23.13 -23.19
CA GLU A 497 -2.23 23.40 -23.08
C GLU A 497 -2.96 22.24 -22.35
N GLY A 498 -3.98 22.59 -21.55
CA GLY A 498 -4.79 21.61 -20.82
C GLY A 498 -4.16 21.08 -19.52
N MET A 499 -3.09 21.71 -19.05
CA MET A 499 -2.51 21.42 -17.72
C MET A 499 -3.55 21.62 -16.60
N PRO A 500 -3.64 20.73 -15.59
CA PRO A 500 -4.66 20.81 -14.52
C PRO A 500 -4.36 21.86 -13.45
N LEU A 501 -3.45 22.81 -13.70
CA LEU A 501 -3.02 23.82 -12.72
C LEU A 501 -4.19 24.72 -12.31
N LYS A 502 -4.51 24.71 -11.01
CA LYS A 502 -5.61 25.45 -10.39
C LYS A 502 -5.15 26.68 -9.65
N THR A 503 -4.04 26.54 -8.94
CA THR A 503 -3.47 27.60 -8.10
C THR A 503 -1.98 27.72 -8.35
N ILE A 504 -1.53 28.97 -8.55
CA ILE A 504 -0.11 29.28 -8.68
C ILE A 504 0.24 30.48 -7.80
N ASP A 505 1.28 30.36 -7.00
CA ASP A 505 1.86 31.47 -6.23
C ASP A 505 3.31 31.68 -6.64
N GLY A 506 3.58 32.81 -7.24
CA GLY A 506 4.90 33.30 -7.60
C GLY A 506 5.19 34.68 -7.02
N SER A 507 4.55 35.02 -5.90
CA SER A 507 4.74 36.29 -5.20
C SER A 507 6.19 36.46 -4.74
N TYR A 508 6.65 37.71 -4.61
CA TYR A 508 8.00 38.02 -4.18
C TYR A 508 9.09 37.37 -5.05
N ASN A 509 8.98 37.61 -6.37
CA ASN A 509 9.97 37.20 -7.36
C ASN A 509 10.38 38.39 -8.25
N SER A 510 10.99 38.12 -9.38
CA SER A 510 11.38 39.14 -10.36
C SER A 510 10.69 38.95 -11.71
N LEU A 511 9.49 38.36 -11.74
CA LEU A 511 8.75 38.06 -12.96
C LEU A 511 8.41 39.35 -13.73
N GLU A 512 8.76 39.39 -15.01
CA GLU A 512 8.46 40.52 -15.91
C GLU A 512 7.14 40.34 -16.66
N ASN A 513 6.74 39.10 -16.91
CA ASN A 513 5.47 38.74 -17.53
C ASN A 513 5.01 37.32 -17.11
N ILE A 514 3.74 37.03 -17.38
CA ILE A 514 3.09 35.74 -17.10
C ILE A 514 2.37 35.19 -18.32
N ASP A 515 2.86 35.51 -19.51
CA ASP A 515 2.27 35.08 -20.79
C ASP A 515 2.21 33.54 -20.93
N ALA A 516 3.08 32.83 -20.23
CA ALA A 516 3.06 31.38 -20.16
C ALA A 516 1.78 30.78 -19.52
N LEU A 517 1.00 31.60 -18.78
CA LEU A 517 -0.28 31.20 -18.20
C LEU A 517 -1.47 31.40 -19.14
N LYS A 518 -1.23 31.93 -20.33
CA LYS A 518 -2.29 32.16 -21.31
C LYS A 518 -3.01 30.87 -21.65
N SER A 519 -4.35 30.93 -21.65
CA SER A 519 -5.22 29.79 -21.99
C SER A 519 -5.05 28.56 -21.07
N MET A 520 -4.62 28.76 -19.83
CA MET A 520 -4.67 27.71 -18.80
C MET A 520 -6.09 27.66 -18.20
N ASP A 521 -6.95 26.87 -18.81
CA ASP A 521 -8.37 26.84 -18.51
C ASP A 521 -8.73 26.33 -17.11
N SER A 522 -7.82 25.58 -16.46
CA SER A 522 -8.00 25.06 -15.09
C SER A 522 -7.68 26.09 -14.00
N LEU A 523 -6.94 27.17 -14.32
CA LEU A 523 -6.52 28.16 -13.34
C LEU A 523 -7.71 28.88 -12.72
N THR A 524 -7.73 28.93 -11.38
CA THR A 524 -8.75 29.60 -10.59
C THR A 524 -8.18 30.75 -9.75
N HIS A 525 -6.98 30.59 -9.21
CA HIS A 525 -6.32 31.56 -8.33
C HIS A 525 -4.86 31.76 -8.72
N ILE A 526 -4.47 33.03 -8.83
CA ILE A 526 -3.12 33.47 -9.19
C ILE A 526 -2.65 34.48 -8.16
N TYR A 527 -1.49 34.21 -7.54
CA TYR A 527 -0.82 35.11 -6.61
C TYR A 527 0.55 35.43 -7.16
N MET A 528 0.73 36.70 -7.55
CA MET A 528 1.98 37.21 -8.18
C MET A 528 2.34 38.59 -7.60
N ASP A 529 2.08 38.78 -6.30
CA ASP A 529 2.38 40.03 -5.61
C ASP A 529 3.90 40.29 -5.61
N TYR A 530 4.28 41.56 -5.59
CA TYR A 530 5.69 42.00 -5.50
C TYR A 530 6.61 41.36 -6.56
N ASN A 531 6.25 41.58 -7.83
CA ASN A 531 7.03 41.24 -9.00
C ASN A 531 7.34 42.48 -9.86
N LYS A 532 7.80 42.31 -11.08
CA LYS A 532 8.15 43.39 -12.02
C LYS A 532 7.20 43.43 -13.24
N MET A 533 6.00 42.93 -13.10
CA MET A 533 5.04 42.83 -14.21
C MET A 533 4.47 44.21 -14.56
N THR A 534 4.29 44.41 -15.86
CA THR A 534 3.66 45.64 -16.41
C THR A 534 2.36 45.35 -17.13
N ASN A 535 2.04 44.08 -17.39
CA ASN A 535 0.80 43.65 -18.08
C ASN A 535 0.41 42.24 -17.62
N ILE A 536 -0.92 42.02 -17.51
CA ILE A 536 -1.53 40.73 -17.16
C ILE A 536 -2.70 40.36 -18.08
N ASP A 537 -2.83 41.04 -19.24
CA ASP A 537 -3.94 40.84 -20.18
C ASP A 537 -4.01 39.40 -20.73
N ALA A 538 -2.88 38.68 -20.75
CA ALA A 538 -2.84 37.27 -21.14
C ALA A 538 -3.78 36.38 -20.30
N LEU A 539 -4.07 36.75 -19.06
CA LEU A 539 -4.95 36.00 -18.16
C LEU A 539 -6.42 36.11 -18.55
N ALA A 540 -6.78 37.06 -19.41
CA ALA A 540 -8.16 37.21 -19.90
C ALA A 540 -8.63 35.98 -20.71
N ASP A 541 -7.74 35.13 -21.18
CA ASP A 541 -8.05 33.90 -21.91
C ASP A 541 -8.20 32.67 -20.98
N CYS A 542 -8.05 32.81 -19.65
CA CYS A 542 -8.21 31.74 -18.66
C CYS A 542 -9.68 31.65 -18.21
N TYR A 543 -10.44 30.69 -18.72
CA TYR A 543 -11.91 30.64 -18.55
C TYR A 543 -12.39 30.37 -17.12
N CYS A 544 -11.63 29.67 -16.29
CA CYS A 544 -11.98 29.33 -14.91
C CYS A 544 -11.44 30.32 -13.88
N LEU A 545 -10.76 31.39 -14.31
CA LEU A 545 -10.04 32.29 -13.41
C LEU A 545 -11.03 33.11 -12.58
N VAL A 546 -10.87 33.04 -11.26
CA VAL A 546 -11.72 33.72 -10.27
C VAL A 546 -11.01 34.93 -9.67
N GLN A 547 -9.74 34.76 -9.30
CA GLN A 547 -8.98 35.77 -8.55
C GLN A 547 -7.52 35.85 -9.00
N VAL A 548 -7.04 37.08 -9.08
CA VAL A 548 -5.63 37.44 -9.35
C VAL A 548 -5.17 38.47 -8.32
N ASN A 549 -4.08 38.19 -7.63
CA ASN A 549 -3.39 39.12 -6.75
C ASN A 549 -2.07 39.54 -7.40
N VAL A 550 -1.86 40.83 -7.57
CA VAL A 550 -0.67 41.42 -8.23
C VAL A 550 -0.26 42.75 -7.58
N TYR A 551 -0.40 42.87 -6.26
CA TYR A 551 0.11 44.02 -5.51
C TYR A 551 1.62 44.20 -5.72
N GLY A 552 2.10 45.43 -5.62
CA GLY A 552 3.53 45.72 -5.74
C GLY A 552 4.11 45.44 -7.11
N ASN A 553 3.29 45.42 -8.17
CA ASN A 553 3.70 45.35 -9.58
C ASN A 553 3.46 46.72 -10.29
N ASP A 554 4.01 46.89 -11.47
CA ASP A 554 3.88 48.15 -12.26
C ASP A 554 2.76 48.02 -13.30
N ILE A 555 1.55 47.60 -12.88
CA ILE A 555 0.41 47.33 -13.74
C ILE A 555 -0.46 48.60 -13.83
N PRO A 556 -0.59 49.19 -15.04
CA PRO A 556 -1.30 50.47 -15.21
C PRO A 556 -2.82 50.34 -15.06
N ASP A 557 -3.42 49.29 -15.55
CA ASP A 557 -4.85 48.99 -15.35
C ASP A 557 -5.16 47.50 -15.51
N VAL A 558 -6.33 47.08 -15.07
CA VAL A 558 -6.80 45.68 -15.07
C VAL A 558 -8.21 45.56 -15.68
N LYS A 559 -8.56 46.53 -16.53
CA LYS A 559 -9.91 46.67 -17.06
C LYS A 559 -10.39 45.42 -17.82
N LEU A 560 -9.51 44.81 -18.61
CA LEU A 560 -9.83 43.64 -19.42
C LEU A 560 -10.26 42.43 -18.55
N LEU A 561 -9.59 42.20 -17.42
CA LEU A 561 -9.92 41.10 -16.52
C LEU A 561 -11.23 41.39 -15.76
N ARG A 562 -11.43 42.63 -15.33
CA ARG A 562 -12.66 43.03 -14.65
C ARG A 562 -13.90 42.98 -15.56
N GLU A 563 -13.75 43.21 -16.84
CA GLU A 563 -14.83 43.05 -17.85
C GLU A 563 -15.24 41.56 -17.99
N LYS A 564 -14.44 40.64 -17.50
CA LYS A 564 -14.70 39.18 -17.47
C LYS A 564 -15.07 38.68 -16.06
N ASP A 565 -15.46 39.58 -15.17
CA ASP A 565 -15.86 39.28 -13.77
C ASP A 565 -14.74 38.66 -12.93
N ILE A 566 -13.45 38.81 -13.30
CA ILE A 566 -12.31 38.34 -12.53
C ILE A 566 -11.99 39.34 -11.42
N ILE A 567 -11.84 38.86 -10.19
CA ILE A 567 -11.41 39.65 -9.04
C ILE A 567 -9.93 39.96 -9.17
N VAL A 568 -9.54 41.21 -9.34
CA VAL A 568 -8.14 41.62 -9.43
C VAL A 568 -7.79 42.57 -8.28
N ASN A 569 -6.84 42.11 -7.45
CA ASN A 569 -6.25 42.87 -6.35
C ASN A 569 -4.89 43.42 -6.81
N TYR A 570 -4.78 44.77 -6.95
CA TYR A 570 -3.57 45.43 -7.44
C TYR A 570 -3.46 46.86 -6.89
N ASP A 571 -2.24 47.43 -6.95
CA ASP A 571 -1.99 48.84 -6.70
C ASP A 571 -1.92 49.59 -8.02
N PRO A 572 -2.84 50.48 -8.32
CA PRO A 572 -2.77 51.23 -9.57
C PRO A 572 -1.53 52.12 -9.56
N THR A 573 -0.69 51.99 -10.59
CA THR A 573 0.44 52.92 -10.78
C THR A 573 -0.09 54.32 -11.01
N VAL A 574 0.14 55.22 -10.05
CA VAL A 574 -0.14 56.63 -10.21
C VAL A 574 0.95 57.21 -11.14
N LYS A 575 0.63 57.39 -12.42
CA LYS A 575 1.46 58.23 -13.26
C LYS A 575 1.44 59.64 -12.67
N THR A 576 2.47 60.05 -11.97
CA THR A 576 2.75 61.45 -11.70
C THR A 576 3.06 62.07 -13.03
N THR A 577 2.05 62.62 -13.71
CA THR A 577 2.23 63.63 -14.75
C THR A 577 2.86 64.83 -14.06
N GLU A 578 4.19 64.93 -14.08
CA GLU A 578 4.85 66.23 -13.99
C GLU A 578 4.39 67.04 -15.19
N GLU A 579 3.35 67.81 -15.01
CA GLU A 579 3.06 68.96 -15.87
C GLU A 579 4.25 69.91 -15.78
N THR A 580 5.14 69.82 -16.72
CA THR A 580 6.06 70.90 -17.03
C THR A 580 5.26 72.03 -17.65
N GLU A 581 4.72 72.89 -16.81
CA GLU A 581 4.42 74.25 -17.21
C GLU A 581 5.75 75.00 -17.32
N GLY A 582 6.10 75.43 -18.51
CA GLY A 582 7.22 76.29 -18.81
C GLY A 582 7.02 76.98 -20.13
#